data_ea102dab72a258664158a779f9b3718d
#
_entry.id   ea102dab72a258664158a779f9b3718d
#
_cell.length_a   1.000
_cell.length_b   1.000
_cell.length_c   1.000
_cell.angle_alpha   90.00
_cell.angle_beta   90.00
_cell.angle_gamma   90.00
#
_symmetry.space_group_name_H-M   'P 1'
#
loop_
_entity.id
_entity.type
_entity.pdbx_description
1 polymer ?
#
loop_
_entity_poly.entity_id
_entity_poly.type
_entity_poly.pdbx_seq_one_letter_code
_entity_poly.pdbx_strand_id
1 'polypeptide(L)'
;MQFLQLVIAGISQGCIYGLIALGFVLIYKATETVSFAQGDLMMLGAFCGLGAMTFLGFPFWLAVIATISAMAVFGFLVERVVVRPILGQPAFSIVMLTIGMGYVLRGLITMVPTIGTETHTLPVPYKDQIAHWAGLVLNIEQMVVIAVTAVLCLALFALFKYSKLGIAMQASSQNQLAAYYMGIPVQRLNGLVWALAAAVAAIAGILLAPITFVHANMGFIGLKAFPAAVVGGFTSLPGAIVGGLIIGVVESLSGFYLPPGVKDVAAYVVVLIMLMVKPNGLFGEKLRKKV
;
A
#
# COMPACT_ATOMS: atom_id res chain seq x y z
N MET A 1 -23.63 19.97 3.41
CA MET A 1 -23.42 18.76 4.24
C MET A 1 -22.95 17.57 3.40
N GLN A 2 -23.65 17.17 2.33
CA GLN A 2 -23.27 16.03 1.47
C GLN A 2 -21.86 16.15 0.88
N PHE A 3 -21.46 17.31 0.37
CA PHE A 3 -20.13 17.54 -0.16
C PHE A 3 -19.01 17.24 0.86
N LEU A 4 -19.19 17.68 2.12
CA LEU A 4 -18.20 17.44 3.17
C LEU A 4 -18.08 15.96 3.53
N GLN A 5 -19.20 15.23 3.56
CA GLN A 5 -19.22 13.77 3.76
C GLN A 5 -18.48 13.03 2.64
N LEU A 6 -18.69 13.44 1.38
CA LEU A 6 -17.97 12.88 0.23
C LEU A 6 -16.47 13.13 0.29
N VAL A 7 -16.07 14.33 0.73
CA VAL A 7 -14.65 14.65 0.90
C VAL A 7 -14.02 13.79 2.01
N ILE A 8 -14.70 13.60 3.15
CA ILE A 8 -14.22 12.75 4.24
C ILE A 8 -14.12 11.29 3.79
N ALA A 9 -15.11 10.78 3.07
CA ALA A 9 -15.09 9.44 2.49
C ALA A 9 -13.92 9.31 1.48
N GLY A 10 -13.71 10.33 0.63
CA GLY A 10 -12.61 10.41 -0.30
C GLY A 10 -11.23 10.45 0.39
N ILE A 11 -11.10 11.19 1.50
CA ILE A 11 -9.88 11.21 2.32
C ILE A 11 -9.62 9.82 2.91
N SER A 12 -10.64 9.15 3.46
CA SER A 12 -10.50 7.80 4.01
C SER A 12 -10.03 6.80 2.94
N GLN A 13 -10.68 6.80 1.77
CA GLN A 13 -10.29 5.98 0.63
C GLN A 13 -8.88 6.33 0.15
N GLY A 14 -8.57 7.62 0.10
CA GLY A 14 -7.27 8.14 -0.26
C GLY A 14 -6.15 7.75 0.70
N CYS A 15 -6.44 7.65 1.99
CA CYS A 15 -5.52 7.12 3.00
C CYS A 15 -5.14 5.67 2.70
N ILE A 16 -6.10 4.82 2.34
CA ILE A 16 -5.84 3.42 1.97
C ILE A 16 -4.98 3.36 0.71
N TYR A 17 -5.33 4.12 -0.33
CA TYR A 17 -4.50 4.20 -1.54
C TYR A 17 -3.09 4.72 -1.24
N GLY A 18 -2.98 5.71 -0.36
CA GLY A 18 -1.70 6.24 0.11
C GLY A 18 -0.84 5.19 0.83
N LEU A 19 -1.43 4.34 1.68
CA LEU A 19 -0.72 3.24 2.33
C LEU A 19 -0.20 2.21 1.34
N ILE A 20 -1.01 1.82 0.36
CA ILE A 20 -0.58 0.90 -0.69
C ILE A 20 0.51 1.56 -1.56
N ALA A 21 0.33 2.84 -1.91
CA ALA A 21 1.30 3.62 -2.65
C ALA A 21 2.64 3.78 -1.90
N LEU A 22 2.60 3.92 -0.57
CA LEU A 22 3.81 3.86 0.26
C LEU A 22 4.58 2.56 0.08
N GLY A 23 3.90 1.43 0.03
CA GLY A 23 4.54 0.14 -0.24
C GLY A 23 5.23 0.11 -1.60
N PHE A 24 4.58 0.63 -2.66
CA PHE A 24 5.20 0.79 -3.98
C PHE A 24 6.46 1.66 -3.92
N VAL A 25 6.37 2.82 -3.25
CA VAL A 25 7.49 3.77 -3.12
C VAL A 25 8.64 3.18 -2.30
N LEU A 26 8.34 2.45 -1.23
CA LEU A 26 9.35 1.78 -0.42
C LEU A 26 10.18 0.79 -1.25
N ILE A 27 9.50 -0.10 -1.98
CA ILE A 27 10.15 -1.11 -2.83
C ILE A 27 10.93 -0.42 -3.94
N TYR A 28 10.33 0.58 -4.61
CA TYR A 28 10.99 1.31 -5.69
C TYR A 28 12.29 2.01 -5.23
N LYS A 29 12.28 2.63 -4.04
CA LYS A 29 13.49 3.25 -3.47
C LYS A 29 14.62 2.25 -3.20
N ALA A 30 14.29 1.00 -2.89
CA ALA A 30 15.29 -0.02 -2.59
C ALA A 30 15.81 -0.72 -3.84
N THR A 31 14.94 -0.98 -4.83
CA THR A 31 15.26 -1.85 -5.97
C THR A 31 15.28 -1.12 -7.32
N GLU A 32 14.91 0.16 -7.35
CA GLU A 32 14.69 0.96 -8.57
C GLU A 32 13.68 0.32 -9.54
N THR A 33 12.86 -0.60 -9.05
CA THR A 33 11.86 -1.33 -9.85
C THR A 33 10.48 -1.27 -9.20
N VAL A 34 9.45 -1.26 -10.03
CA VAL A 34 8.07 -1.26 -9.56
C VAL A 34 7.63 -2.70 -9.28
N SER A 35 7.08 -2.95 -8.10
CA SER A 35 6.51 -4.25 -7.72
C SER A 35 5.00 -4.22 -7.78
N PHE A 36 4.39 -4.95 -8.71
CA PHE A 36 2.93 -5.04 -8.82
C PHE A 36 2.28 -6.00 -7.81
N ALA A 37 3.09 -6.71 -7.01
CA ALA A 37 2.58 -7.60 -5.96
C ALA A 37 1.99 -6.87 -4.74
N GLN A 38 2.13 -5.55 -4.64
CA GLN A 38 1.74 -4.79 -3.43
C GLN A 38 0.25 -4.93 -3.10
N GLY A 39 -0.62 -4.95 -4.10
CA GLY A 39 -2.05 -5.20 -3.92
C GLY A 39 -2.35 -6.61 -3.42
N ASP A 40 -1.61 -7.61 -3.91
CA ASP A 40 -1.78 -9.00 -3.49
C ASP A 40 -1.19 -9.24 -2.09
N LEU A 41 -0.14 -8.52 -1.69
CA LEU A 41 0.35 -8.50 -0.31
C LEU A 41 -0.68 -7.89 0.64
N MET A 42 -1.40 -6.83 0.21
CA MET A 42 -2.51 -6.26 0.98
C MET A 42 -3.65 -7.28 1.15
N MET A 43 -4.05 -7.94 0.07
CA MET A 43 -5.06 -9.01 0.10
C MET A 43 -4.62 -10.14 1.04
N LEU A 44 -3.38 -10.62 0.92
CA LEU A 44 -2.85 -11.66 1.80
C LEU A 44 -2.87 -11.23 3.26
N GLY A 45 -2.55 -9.97 3.57
CA GLY A 45 -2.64 -9.39 4.91
C GLY A 45 -4.06 -9.44 5.46
N ALA A 46 -5.07 -9.09 4.66
CA ALA A 46 -6.49 -9.18 5.06
C ALA A 46 -6.90 -10.63 5.35
N PHE A 47 -6.51 -11.58 4.50
CA PHE A 47 -6.77 -13.02 4.72
C PHE A 47 -6.02 -13.59 5.93
N CYS A 48 -4.77 -13.18 6.16
CA CYS A 48 -4.03 -13.57 7.37
C CYS A 48 -4.72 -13.05 8.64
N GLY A 49 -5.21 -11.82 8.63
CA GLY A 49 -5.97 -11.25 9.73
C GLY A 49 -7.27 -12.01 10.00
N LEU A 50 -8.01 -12.30 8.93
CA LEU A 50 -9.23 -13.11 9.01
C LEU A 50 -8.91 -14.51 9.55
N GLY A 51 -7.89 -15.18 9.01
CA GLY A 51 -7.46 -16.51 9.45
C GLY A 51 -7.00 -16.55 10.91
N ALA A 52 -6.29 -15.53 11.38
CA ALA A 52 -5.88 -15.41 12.78
C ALA A 52 -7.09 -15.31 13.72
N MET A 53 -8.16 -14.65 13.31
CA MET A 53 -9.37 -14.52 14.12
C MET A 53 -10.26 -15.78 14.03
N THR A 54 -10.40 -16.37 12.84
CA THR A 54 -11.33 -17.51 12.62
C THR A 54 -10.73 -18.83 13.03
N PHE A 55 -9.47 -19.14 12.68
CA PHE A 55 -8.84 -20.43 12.98
C PHE A 55 -8.10 -20.45 14.31
N LEU A 56 -7.42 -19.35 14.69
CA LEU A 56 -6.64 -19.28 15.92
C LEU A 56 -7.45 -18.70 17.08
N GLY A 57 -8.64 -18.12 16.82
CA GLY A 57 -9.49 -17.51 17.85
C GLY A 57 -8.86 -16.29 18.52
N PHE A 58 -7.92 -15.61 17.85
CA PHE A 58 -7.24 -14.46 18.45
C PHE A 58 -8.19 -13.26 18.58
N PRO A 59 -8.12 -12.51 19.70
CA PRO A 59 -8.80 -11.23 19.78
C PRO A 59 -8.25 -10.26 18.73
N PHE A 60 -9.06 -9.31 18.29
CA PHE A 60 -8.73 -8.39 17.18
C PHE A 60 -7.31 -7.79 17.27
N TRP A 61 -6.93 -7.23 18.40
CA TRP A 61 -5.63 -6.58 18.57
C TRP A 61 -4.44 -7.55 18.44
N LEU A 62 -4.59 -8.76 18.96
CA LEU A 62 -3.56 -9.81 18.83
C LEU A 62 -3.48 -10.30 17.38
N ALA A 63 -4.63 -10.45 16.70
CA ALA A 63 -4.69 -10.82 15.28
C ALA A 63 -3.99 -9.77 14.41
N VAL A 64 -4.17 -8.47 14.68
CA VAL A 64 -3.49 -7.38 13.97
C VAL A 64 -1.97 -7.49 14.14
N ILE A 65 -1.48 -7.60 15.37
CA ILE A 65 -0.03 -7.70 15.64
C ILE A 65 0.56 -8.96 15.01
N ALA A 66 -0.12 -10.09 15.13
CA ALA A 66 0.31 -11.37 14.56
C ALA A 66 0.38 -11.27 13.02
N THR A 67 -0.64 -10.67 12.39
CA THR A 67 -0.69 -10.48 10.94
C THR A 67 0.43 -9.58 10.45
N ILE A 68 0.65 -8.43 11.09
CA ILE A 68 1.74 -7.50 10.72
C ILE A 68 3.09 -8.21 10.81
N SER A 69 3.32 -8.95 11.90
CA SER A 69 4.56 -9.69 12.12
C SER A 69 4.74 -10.82 11.10
N ALA A 70 3.71 -11.61 10.83
CA ALA A 70 3.73 -12.68 9.85
C ALA A 70 4.00 -12.14 8.44
N MET A 71 3.33 -11.04 8.06
CA MET A 71 3.52 -10.41 6.76
C MET A 71 4.87 -9.74 6.61
N ALA A 72 5.45 -9.18 7.67
CA ALA A 72 6.81 -8.68 7.65
C ALA A 72 7.83 -9.81 7.38
N VAL A 73 7.68 -10.94 8.07
CA VAL A 73 8.52 -12.14 7.83
C VAL A 73 8.30 -12.67 6.41
N PHE A 74 7.04 -12.75 5.96
CA PHE A 74 6.73 -13.18 4.60
C PHE A 74 7.36 -12.28 3.54
N GLY A 75 7.25 -10.95 3.67
CA GLY A 75 7.88 -10.00 2.75
C GLY A 75 9.40 -10.13 2.71
N PHE A 76 10.04 -10.33 3.87
CA PHE A 76 11.48 -10.60 3.95
C PHE A 76 11.86 -11.90 3.23
N LEU A 77 11.07 -12.97 3.40
CA LEU A 77 11.32 -14.26 2.75
C LEU A 77 11.10 -14.17 1.23
N VAL A 78 10.04 -13.48 0.79
CA VAL A 78 9.77 -13.23 -0.64
C VAL A 78 10.95 -12.51 -1.29
N GLU A 79 11.49 -11.46 -0.66
CA GLU A 79 12.68 -10.80 -1.19
C GLU A 79 13.83 -11.77 -1.31
N ARG A 80 14.11 -12.55 -0.25
CA ARG A 80 15.28 -13.41 -0.18
C ARG A 80 15.23 -14.58 -1.17
N VAL A 81 14.05 -15.19 -1.35
CA VAL A 81 13.87 -16.43 -2.12
C VAL A 81 13.46 -16.14 -3.56
N VAL A 82 12.60 -15.14 -3.77
CA VAL A 82 11.95 -14.92 -5.06
C VAL A 82 12.56 -13.72 -5.79
N VAL A 83 12.73 -12.57 -5.11
CA VAL A 83 13.15 -11.33 -5.76
C VAL A 83 14.66 -11.24 -5.90
N ARG A 84 15.40 -11.58 -4.85
CA ARG A 84 16.86 -11.46 -4.81
C ARG A 84 17.59 -12.18 -5.95
N PRO A 85 17.22 -13.41 -6.37
CA PRO A 85 17.89 -14.08 -7.49
C PRO A 85 17.73 -13.34 -8.84
N ILE A 86 16.71 -12.47 -8.96
CA ILE A 86 16.38 -11.76 -10.19
C ILE A 86 16.88 -10.29 -10.15
N LEU A 87 17.35 -9.82 -8.98
CA LEU A 87 17.95 -8.49 -8.89
C LEU A 87 19.20 -8.40 -9.81
N GLY A 88 19.24 -7.35 -10.62
CA GLY A 88 20.27 -7.16 -11.64
C GLY A 88 19.84 -7.58 -13.05
N GLN A 89 18.71 -8.27 -13.19
CA GLN A 89 18.09 -8.53 -14.48
C GLN A 89 17.31 -7.29 -14.97
N PRO A 90 16.94 -7.21 -16.26
CA PRO A 90 16.14 -6.10 -16.77
C PRO A 90 14.87 -5.86 -15.92
N ALA A 91 14.49 -4.59 -15.75
CA ALA A 91 13.33 -4.20 -14.92
C ALA A 91 12.03 -4.94 -15.32
N PHE A 92 11.86 -5.27 -16.59
CA PHE A 92 10.73 -6.06 -17.10
C PHE A 92 10.62 -7.43 -16.42
N SER A 93 11.74 -8.10 -16.16
CA SER A 93 11.75 -9.43 -15.52
C SER A 93 11.21 -9.37 -14.07
N ILE A 94 11.53 -8.31 -13.34
CA ILE A 94 11.05 -8.11 -11.96
C ILE A 94 9.55 -7.77 -11.97
N VAL A 95 9.10 -6.95 -12.92
CA VAL A 95 7.68 -6.63 -13.09
C VAL A 95 6.88 -7.91 -13.36
N MET A 96 7.32 -8.73 -14.33
CA MET A 96 6.63 -10.00 -14.65
C MET A 96 6.64 -10.98 -13.49
N LEU A 97 7.75 -11.07 -12.76
CA LEU A 97 7.85 -11.88 -11.54
C LEU A 97 6.81 -11.46 -10.50
N THR A 98 6.70 -10.17 -10.23
CA THR A 98 5.79 -9.67 -9.19
C THR A 98 4.31 -9.82 -9.58
N ILE A 99 3.99 -9.68 -10.86
CA ILE A 99 2.66 -9.98 -11.39
C ILE A 99 2.36 -11.49 -11.26
N GLY A 100 3.29 -12.36 -11.70
CA GLY A 100 3.15 -13.81 -11.57
C GLY A 100 2.99 -14.25 -10.12
N MET A 101 3.77 -13.65 -9.21
CA MET A 101 3.65 -13.90 -7.76
C MET A 101 2.25 -13.53 -7.25
N GLY A 102 1.67 -12.43 -7.69
CA GLY A 102 0.31 -12.04 -7.33
C GLY A 102 -0.72 -13.10 -7.73
N TYR A 103 -0.64 -13.62 -8.95
CA TYR A 103 -1.53 -14.71 -9.40
C TYR A 103 -1.35 -15.99 -8.59
N VAL A 104 -0.10 -16.35 -8.26
CA VAL A 104 0.18 -17.53 -7.40
C VAL A 104 -0.43 -17.33 -6.01
N LEU A 105 -0.27 -16.16 -5.39
CA LEU A 105 -0.84 -15.86 -4.07
C LEU A 105 -2.37 -15.94 -4.09
N ARG A 106 -3.03 -15.40 -5.13
CA ARG A 106 -4.49 -15.53 -5.30
C ARG A 106 -4.90 -16.99 -5.46
N GLY A 107 -4.21 -17.73 -6.32
CA GLY A 107 -4.47 -19.16 -6.51
C GLY A 107 -4.33 -19.96 -5.21
N LEU A 108 -3.29 -19.71 -4.43
CA LEU A 108 -3.10 -20.36 -3.13
C LEU A 108 -4.22 -20.04 -2.14
N ILE A 109 -4.67 -18.79 -2.07
CA ILE A 109 -5.78 -18.39 -1.21
C ILE A 109 -7.08 -19.07 -1.65
N THR A 110 -7.39 -19.10 -2.94
CA THR A 110 -8.63 -19.73 -3.44
C THR A 110 -8.66 -21.23 -3.20
N MET A 111 -7.51 -21.88 -2.98
CA MET A 111 -7.44 -23.30 -2.60
C MET A 111 -7.78 -23.55 -1.12
N VAL A 112 -7.80 -22.51 -0.27
CA VAL A 112 -8.15 -22.67 1.15
C VAL A 112 -9.66 -22.88 1.27
N PRO A 113 -10.13 -24.07 1.77
CA PRO A 113 -11.54 -24.34 1.93
C PRO A 113 -12.20 -23.31 2.86
N THR A 114 -13.44 -22.98 2.60
CA THR A 114 -14.30 -22.07 3.40
C THR A 114 -13.94 -20.59 3.39
N ILE A 115 -12.69 -20.22 3.15
CA ILE A 115 -12.25 -18.80 3.21
C ILE A 115 -11.89 -18.26 1.82
N GLY A 116 -11.34 -19.11 0.94
CA GLY A 116 -10.70 -18.63 -0.30
C GLY A 116 -11.65 -18.20 -1.40
N THR A 117 -12.85 -18.77 -1.47
CA THR A 117 -13.81 -18.52 -2.55
C THR A 117 -14.96 -17.62 -2.17
N GLU A 118 -15.22 -17.48 -0.88
CA GLU A 118 -16.32 -16.68 -0.37
C GLU A 118 -15.88 -15.25 0.00
N THR A 119 -16.85 -14.37 0.14
CA THR A 119 -16.64 -13.00 0.60
C THR A 119 -16.88 -12.94 2.10
N HIS A 120 -15.87 -12.52 2.84
CA HIS A 120 -15.94 -12.48 4.30
C HIS A 120 -15.91 -11.06 4.84
N THR A 121 -16.57 -10.85 5.98
CA THR A 121 -16.43 -9.61 6.75
C THR A 121 -15.41 -9.82 7.85
N LEU A 122 -14.47 -8.88 8.00
CA LEU A 122 -13.58 -8.90 9.16
C LEU A 122 -14.33 -8.41 10.39
N PRO A 123 -14.42 -9.19 11.49
CA PRO A 123 -15.09 -8.75 12.71
C PRO A 123 -14.23 -7.74 13.47
N VAL A 124 -14.38 -6.45 13.12
CA VAL A 124 -13.68 -5.36 13.82
C VAL A 124 -14.55 -4.78 14.93
N PRO A 125 -13.98 -4.36 16.07
CA PRO A 125 -14.74 -3.86 17.23
C PRO A 125 -15.47 -2.53 16.98
N TYR A 126 -15.12 -1.81 15.91
CA TYR A 126 -15.67 -0.51 15.53
C TYR A 126 -16.57 -0.57 14.30
N LYS A 127 -16.97 -1.79 13.88
CA LYS A 127 -17.83 -1.98 12.70
C LYS A 127 -19.23 -1.39 12.95
N ASP A 128 -19.81 -0.79 11.90
CA ASP A 128 -21.16 -0.24 11.87
C ASP A 128 -21.44 0.85 12.94
N GLN A 129 -20.39 1.40 13.55
CA GLN A 129 -20.55 2.50 14.51
C GLN A 129 -20.56 3.84 13.78
N ILE A 130 -21.55 4.67 14.15
CA ILE A 130 -21.75 5.99 13.55
C ILE A 130 -21.57 7.06 14.63
N ALA A 131 -20.72 8.03 14.35
CA ALA A 131 -20.56 9.22 15.18
C ALA A 131 -21.33 10.40 14.54
N HIS A 132 -22.20 11.02 15.33
CA HIS A 132 -22.87 12.26 14.94
C HIS A 132 -22.08 13.45 15.49
N TRP A 133 -21.45 14.22 14.62
CA TRP A 133 -20.72 15.42 15.01
C TRP A 133 -21.13 16.62 14.16
N ALA A 134 -21.65 17.66 14.83
CA ALA A 134 -22.06 18.91 14.17
C ALA A 134 -23.03 18.72 12.96
N GLY A 135 -23.94 17.73 13.02
CA GLY A 135 -24.87 17.43 11.93
C GLY A 135 -24.28 16.60 10.78
N LEU A 136 -23.02 16.15 10.91
CA LEU A 136 -22.38 15.20 9.99
C LEU A 136 -22.52 13.79 10.54
N VAL A 137 -22.84 12.86 9.66
CA VAL A 137 -22.84 11.41 9.93
C VAL A 137 -21.50 10.86 9.49
N LEU A 138 -20.65 10.48 10.45
CA LEU A 138 -19.32 9.97 10.21
C LEU A 138 -19.25 8.49 10.59
N ASN A 139 -18.83 7.64 9.67
CA ASN A 139 -18.54 6.25 9.97
C ASN A 139 -17.22 6.17 10.75
N ILE A 140 -17.24 5.51 11.91
CA ILE A 140 -16.05 5.36 12.75
C ILE A 140 -14.95 4.61 12.01
N GLU A 141 -15.29 3.68 11.13
CA GLU A 141 -14.33 2.98 10.25
C GLU A 141 -13.46 3.96 9.45
N GLN A 142 -14.07 5.01 8.86
CA GLN A 142 -13.34 6.02 8.09
C GLN A 142 -12.39 6.84 8.98
N MET A 143 -12.82 7.17 10.19
CA MET A 143 -11.99 7.90 11.14
C MET A 143 -10.80 7.06 11.62
N VAL A 144 -11.01 5.77 11.87
CA VAL A 144 -9.95 4.82 12.23
C VAL A 144 -8.93 4.71 11.10
N VAL A 145 -9.38 4.59 9.85
CA VAL A 145 -8.50 4.56 8.68
C VAL A 145 -7.61 5.81 8.63
N ILE A 146 -8.21 7.01 8.76
CA ILE A 146 -7.47 8.27 8.73
C ILE A 146 -6.46 8.34 9.88
N ALA A 147 -6.89 8.01 11.11
CA ALA A 147 -6.05 8.08 12.30
C ALA A 147 -4.87 7.10 12.23
N VAL A 148 -5.13 5.83 11.87
CA VAL A 148 -4.07 4.81 11.74
C VAL A 148 -3.10 5.17 10.63
N THR A 149 -3.60 5.65 9.49
CA THR A 149 -2.75 6.12 8.39
C THR A 149 -1.86 7.27 8.83
N ALA A 150 -2.40 8.27 9.53
CA ALA A 150 -1.60 9.40 10.03
C ALA A 150 -0.50 8.93 11.00
N VAL A 151 -0.83 8.07 11.96
CA VAL A 151 0.14 7.51 12.90
C VAL A 151 1.22 6.71 12.16
N LEU A 152 0.84 5.86 11.21
CA LEU A 152 1.80 5.06 10.44
C LEU A 152 2.71 5.93 9.57
N CYS A 153 2.17 6.97 8.94
CA CYS A 153 2.96 7.93 8.16
C CYS A 153 3.98 8.66 9.04
N LEU A 154 3.57 9.13 10.23
CA LEU A 154 4.46 9.75 11.18
C LEU A 154 5.55 8.79 11.66
N ALA A 155 5.19 7.54 11.97
CA ALA A 155 6.13 6.50 12.38
C ALA A 155 7.16 6.20 11.28
N LEU A 156 6.71 6.01 10.03
CA LEU A 156 7.59 5.80 8.88
C LEU A 156 8.47 7.02 8.63
N PHE A 157 7.91 8.23 8.66
CA PHE A 157 8.70 9.44 8.49
C PHE A 157 9.79 9.56 9.56
N ALA A 158 9.46 9.30 10.84
CA ALA A 158 10.41 9.29 11.92
C ALA A 158 11.49 8.21 11.73
N LEU A 159 11.08 7.00 11.30
CA LEU A 159 12.01 5.91 10.99
C LEU A 159 12.99 6.31 9.88
N PHE A 160 12.50 6.89 8.78
CA PHE A 160 13.35 7.30 7.65
C PHE A 160 14.26 8.49 7.98
N LYS A 161 13.80 9.40 8.82
CA LYS A 161 14.55 10.64 9.15
C LYS A 161 15.59 10.42 10.25
N TYR A 162 15.27 9.62 11.26
CA TYR A 162 16.07 9.52 12.48
C TYR A 162 16.77 8.20 12.69
N SER A 163 16.37 7.12 11.97
CA SER A 163 17.01 5.82 12.16
C SER A 163 18.21 5.61 11.26
N LYS A 164 19.17 4.81 11.73
CA LYS A 164 20.32 4.37 10.92
C LYS A 164 19.88 3.60 9.66
N LEU A 165 18.77 2.86 9.76
CA LEU A 165 18.16 2.15 8.62
C LEU A 165 17.68 3.14 7.56
N GLY A 166 16.98 4.21 7.95
CA GLY A 166 16.49 5.21 7.02
C GLY A 166 17.62 5.92 6.29
N ILE A 167 18.70 6.29 7.01
CA ILE A 167 19.90 6.91 6.41
C ILE A 167 20.58 5.94 5.43
N ALA A 168 20.74 4.67 5.80
CA ALA A 168 21.32 3.64 4.94
C ALA A 168 20.47 3.39 3.68
N MET A 169 19.13 3.40 3.81
CA MET A 169 18.21 3.29 2.67
C MET A 169 18.29 4.50 1.74
N GLN A 170 18.41 5.72 2.27
CA GLN A 170 18.61 6.92 1.45
C GLN A 170 19.94 6.87 0.69
N ALA A 171 21.01 6.46 1.35
CA ALA A 171 22.31 6.29 0.70
C ALA A 171 22.27 5.23 -0.41
N SER A 172 21.65 4.08 -0.13
CA SER A 172 21.47 2.99 -1.11
C SER A 172 20.59 3.40 -2.29
N SER A 173 19.55 4.22 -2.07
CA SER A 173 18.67 4.69 -3.15
C SER A 173 19.34 5.71 -4.09
N GLN A 174 20.41 6.37 -3.66
CA GLN A 174 21.18 7.28 -4.51
C GLN A 174 22.20 6.54 -5.38
N ASN A 175 22.90 5.59 -4.78
CA ASN A 175 23.87 4.75 -5.49
C ASN A 175 24.14 3.46 -4.69
N GLN A 176 23.54 2.35 -5.14
CA GLN A 176 23.68 1.04 -4.48
C GLN A 176 25.13 0.56 -4.44
N LEU A 177 25.90 0.79 -5.53
CA LEU A 177 27.28 0.34 -5.62
C LEU A 177 28.18 1.12 -4.65
N ALA A 178 28.03 2.45 -4.60
CA ALA A 178 28.77 3.28 -3.66
C ALA A 178 28.42 2.95 -2.21
N ALA A 179 27.14 2.74 -1.90
CA ALA A 179 26.68 2.32 -0.58
C ALA A 179 27.31 0.98 -0.16
N TYR A 180 27.40 0.01 -1.09
CA TYR A 180 28.04 -1.27 -0.84
C TYR A 180 29.53 -1.11 -0.52
N TYR A 181 30.28 -0.30 -1.28
CA TYR A 181 31.69 -0.03 -1.01
C TYR A 181 31.94 0.69 0.31
N MET A 182 30.96 1.45 0.78
CA MET A 182 30.99 2.10 2.11
C MET A 182 30.59 1.15 3.25
N GLY A 183 30.41 -0.16 2.97
CA GLY A 183 30.10 -1.18 3.97
C GLY A 183 28.61 -1.29 4.33
N ILE A 184 27.71 -0.65 3.59
CA ILE A 184 26.27 -0.78 3.81
C ILE A 184 25.78 -2.13 3.24
N PRO A 185 25.14 -3.00 4.04
CA PRO A 185 24.66 -4.31 3.60
C PRO A 185 23.39 -4.19 2.76
N VAL A 186 23.51 -3.75 1.49
CA VAL A 186 22.39 -3.45 0.58
C VAL A 186 21.38 -4.59 0.48
N GLN A 187 21.86 -5.85 0.43
CA GLN A 187 20.97 -7.01 0.35
C GLN A 187 20.08 -7.19 1.59
N ARG A 188 20.61 -6.90 2.80
CA ARG A 188 19.80 -6.95 4.03
C ARG A 188 18.80 -5.79 4.07
N LEU A 189 19.21 -4.63 3.58
CA LEU A 189 18.31 -3.47 3.46
C LEU A 189 17.13 -3.75 2.55
N ASN A 190 17.37 -4.37 1.37
CA ASN A 190 16.30 -4.75 0.45
C ASN A 190 15.29 -5.69 1.14
N GLY A 191 15.77 -6.71 1.86
CA GLY A 191 14.89 -7.60 2.63
C GLY A 191 14.08 -6.88 3.69
N LEU A 192 14.68 -5.93 4.42
CA LEU A 192 13.97 -5.12 5.42
C LEU A 192 12.92 -4.19 4.78
N VAL A 193 13.23 -3.64 3.61
CA VAL A 193 12.25 -2.82 2.87
C VAL A 193 11.05 -3.63 2.42
N TRP A 194 11.26 -4.84 1.91
CA TRP A 194 10.17 -5.74 1.54
C TRP A 194 9.35 -6.16 2.77
N ALA A 195 10.01 -6.40 3.91
CA ALA A 195 9.33 -6.65 5.17
C ALA A 195 8.44 -5.48 5.60
N LEU A 196 8.97 -4.25 5.55
CA LEU A 196 8.20 -3.03 5.86
C LEU A 196 7.05 -2.80 4.87
N ALA A 197 7.29 -2.99 3.57
CA ALA A 197 6.27 -2.83 2.54
C ALA A 197 5.13 -3.83 2.72
N ALA A 198 5.44 -5.09 3.04
CA ALA A 198 4.44 -6.13 3.33
C ALA A 198 3.69 -5.86 4.64
N ALA A 199 4.35 -5.34 5.68
CA ALA A 199 3.71 -4.92 6.92
C ALA A 199 2.72 -3.77 6.70
N VAL A 200 3.12 -2.76 5.92
CA VAL A 200 2.25 -1.63 5.54
C VAL A 200 1.07 -2.11 4.69
N ALA A 201 1.31 -3.04 3.75
CA ALA A 201 0.26 -3.66 2.96
C ALA A 201 -0.74 -4.42 3.84
N ALA A 202 -0.26 -5.16 4.84
CA ALA A 202 -1.13 -5.86 5.79
C ALA A 202 -2.03 -4.90 6.59
N ILE A 203 -1.48 -3.79 7.05
CA ILE A 203 -2.26 -2.74 7.73
C ILE A 203 -3.32 -2.17 6.79
N ALA A 204 -2.95 -1.84 5.55
CA ALA A 204 -3.89 -1.36 4.55
C ALA A 204 -5.01 -2.39 4.27
N GLY A 205 -4.67 -3.68 4.20
CA GLY A 205 -5.62 -4.78 4.02
C GLY A 205 -6.62 -4.92 5.17
N ILE A 206 -6.13 -4.87 6.42
CA ILE A 206 -6.99 -4.92 7.62
C ILE A 206 -7.91 -3.70 7.70
N LEU A 207 -7.43 -2.51 7.36
CA LEU A 207 -8.22 -1.28 7.34
C LEU A 207 -9.27 -1.25 6.22
N LEU A 208 -8.96 -1.85 5.08
CA LEU A 208 -9.86 -1.92 3.93
C LEU A 208 -10.92 -3.01 4.09
N ALA A 209 -10.60 -4.10 4.78
CA ALA A 209 -11.46 -5.28 4.93
C ALA A 209 -12.89 -5.00 5.41
N PRO A 210 -13.16 -4.15 6.42
CA PRO A 210 -14.52 -3.83 6.83
C PRO A 210 -15.30 -3.02 5.78
N ILE A 211 -14.61 -2.26 4.92
CA ILE A 211 -15.23 -1.36 3.92
C ILE A 211 -15.61 -2.12 2.64
N THR A 212 -14.71 -3.02 2.15
CA THR A 212 -14.85 -3.68 0.85
C THR A 212 -15.03 -5.20 0.95
N PHE A 213 -15.07 -5.74 2.15
CA PHE A 213 -15.02 -7.17 2.45
C PHE A 213 -13.68 -7.82 2.03
N VAL A 214 -13.41 -9.00 2.59
CA VAL A 214 -12.22 -9.81 2.25
C VAL A 214 -12.61 -10.80 1.16
N HIS A 215 -11.97 -10.71 0.01
CA HIS A 215 -12.18 -11.62 -1.13
C HIS A 215 -10.94 -11.71 -2.01
N ALA A 216 -10.78 -12.77 -2.78
CA ALA A 216 -9.57 -13.03 -3.58
C ALA A 216 -9.22 -11.95 -4.62
N ASN A 217 -10.22 -11.18 -5.08
CA ASN A 217 -10.00 -10.10 -6.05
C ASN A 217 -9.62 -8.76 -5.41
N MET A 218 -9.55 -8.69 -4.07
CA MET A 218 -9.21 -7.46 -3.34
C MET A 218 -7.83 -6.90 -3.76
N GLY A 219 -6.91 -7.78 -4.18
CA GLY A 219 -5.58 -7.39 -4.68
C GLY A 219 -5.62 -6.42 -5.88
N PHE A 220 -6.69 -6.43 -6.71
CA PHE A 220 -6.83 -5.48 -7.82
C PHE A 220 -7.00 -4.02 -7.38
N ILE A 221 -7.39 -3.77 -6.12
CA ILE A 221 -7.44 -2.42 -5.55
C ILE A 221 -6.03 -1.82 -5.50
N GLY A 222 -5.00 -2.66 -5.37
CA GLY A 222 -3.61 -2.23 -5.49
C GLY A 222 -3.29 -1.55 -6.83
N LEU A 223 -3.90 -2.01 -7.93
CA LEU A 223 -3.73 -1.36 -9.23
C LEU A 223 -4.35 0.04 -9.27
N LYS A 224 -5.43 0.28 -8.51
CA LYS A 224 -6.02 1.62 -8.35
C LYS A 224 -5.16 2.54 -7.46
N ALA A 225 -4.33 1.98 -6.60
CA ALA A 225 -3.39 2.74 -5.78
C ALA A 225 -2.09 3.09 -6.53
N PHE A 226 -1.79 2.43 -7.64
CA PHE A 226 -0.63 2.75 -8.48
C PHE A 226 -0.67 4.20 -9.01
N PRO A 227 -1.80 4.73 -9.55
CA PRO A 227 -1.98 6.15 -9.81
C PRO A 227 -1.57 7.07 -8.68
N ALA A 228 -1.85 6.72 -7.44
CA ALA A 228 -1.47 7.52 -6.28
C ALA A 228 0.06 7.63 -6.12
N ALA A 229 0.79 6.54 -6.33
CA ALA A 229 2.25 6.54 -6.30
C ALA A 229 2.85 7.37 -7.45
N VAL A 230 2.26 7.32 -8.66
CA VAL A 230 2.68 8.11 -9.81
C VAL A 230 2.46 9.60 -9.56
N VAL A 231 1.25 9.99 -9.15
CA VAL A 231 0.88 11.39 -8.87
C VAL A 231 1.74 11.96 -7.74
N GLY A 232 1.95 11.17 -6.68
CA GLY A 232 2.79 11.56 -5.56
C GLY A 232 4.27 11.69 -5.92
N GLY A 233 4.73 10.82 -6.81
CA GLY A 233 6.13 10.64 -7.22
C GLY A 233 6.78 9.46 -6.51
N PHE A 234 7.30 8.50 -7.28
CA PHE A 234 7.88 7.23 -6.79
C PHE A 234 9.10 7.39 -5.88
N THR A 235 9.72 8.56 -5.83
CA THR A 235 10.89 8.82 -5.00
C THR A 235 10.54 9.46 -3.65
N SER A 236 9.27 9.84 -3.43
CA SER A 236 8.84 10.58 -2.25
C SER A 236 7.78 9.84 -1.42
N LEU A 237 8.14 9.46 -0.19
CA LEU A 237 7.19 8.85 0.76
C LEU A 237 6.02 9.79 1.13
N PRO A 238 6.25 11.07 1.48
CA PRO A 238 5.15 12.02 1.68
C PRO A 238 4.30 12.21 0.42
N GLY A 239 4.96 12.16 -0.75
CA GLY A 239 4.30 12.24 -2.05
C GLY A 239 3.25 11.14 -2.24
N ALA A 240 3.58 9.89 -1.91
CA ALA A 240 2.66 8.76 -2.02
C ALA A 240 1.34 8.99 -1.25
N ILE A 241 1.42 9.56 -0.05
CA ILE A 241 0.24 9.88 0.75
C ILE A 241 -0.57 11.00 0.12
N VAL A 242 0.08 12.10 -0.28
CA VAL A 242 -0.61 13.22 -0.94
C VAL A 242 -1.25 12.76 -2.25
N GLY A 243 -0.54 11.96 -3.04
CA GLY A 243 -1.09 11.34 -4.25
C GLY A 243 -2.30 10.45 -3.96
N GLY A 244 -2.24 9.65 -2.89
CA GLY A 244 -3.36 8.84 -2.40
C GLY A 244 -4.58 9.69 -2.05
N LEU A 245 -4.37 10.75 -1.29
CA LEU A 245 -5.45 11.68 -0.91
C LEU A 245 -6.11 12.34 -2.12
N ILE A 246 -5.30 12.82 -3.08
CA ILE A 246 -5.81 13.42 -4.32
C ILE A 246 -6.65 12.40 -5.09
N ILE A 247 -6.14 11.21 -5.33
CA ILE A 247 -6.85 10.16 -6.09
C ILE A 247 -8.14 9.76 -5.36
N GLY A 248 -8.09 9.54 -4.04
CA GLY A 248 -9.27 9.14 -3.26
C GLY A 248 -10.37 10.19 -3.27
N VAL A 249 -10.02 11.48 -3.12
CA VAL A 249 -10.99 12.58 -3.18
C VAL A 249 -11.57 12.71 -4.59
N VAL A 250 -10.74 12.66 -5.64
CA VAL A 250 -11.21 12.71 -7.03
C VAL A 250 -12.13 11.53 -7.34
N GLU A 251 -11.78 10.32 -6.92
CA GLU A 251 -12.61 9.13 -7.12
C GLU A 251 -13.96 9.23 -6.39
N SER A 252 -13.95 9.74 -5.16
CA SER A 252 -15.17 9.93 -4.38
C SER A 252 -16.12 10.98 -5.01
N LEU A 253 -15.56 12.12 -5.43
CA LEU A 253 -16.35 13.19 -6.06
C LEU A 253 -16.84 12.77 -7.46
N SER A 254 -15.99 12.16 -8.26
CA SER A 254 -16.37 11.69 -9.60
C SER A 254 -17.46 10.61 -9.54
N GLY A 255 -17.41 9.72 -8.54
CA GLY A 255 -18.41 8.68 -8.37
C GLY A 255 -19.81 9.21 -8.00
N PHE A 256 -19.88 10.41 -7.40
CA PHE A 256 -21.15 11.02 -7.03
C PHE A 256 -21.70 11.98 -8.10
N TYR A 257 -20.85 12.80 -8.71
CA TYR A 257 -21.29 13.87 -9.63
C TYR A 257 -21.29 13.46 -11.10
N LEU A 258 -20.58 12.39 -11.46
CA LEU A 258 -20.41 11.97 -12.85
C LEU A 258 -21.14 10.62 -13.12
N PRO A 259 -21.41 10.29 -14.39
CA PRO A 259 -22.07 9.03 -14.75
C PRO A 259 -21.36 7.77 -14.23
N PRO A 260 -22.09 6.66 -14.01
CA PRO A 260 -21.51 5.39 -13.62
C PRO A 260 -20.36 4.97 -14.56
N GLY A 261 -19.25 4.50 -13.98
CA GLY A 261 -18.03 4.11 -14.71
C GLY A 261 -16.96 5.20 -14.76
N VAL A 262 -17.29 6.48 -14.66
CA VAL A 262 -16.27 7.54 -14.64
C VAL A 262 -15.42 7.48 -13.37
N LYS A 263 -15.97 6.98 -12.26
CA LYS A 263 -15.25 6.76 -11.01
C LYS A 263 -13.94 5.99 -11.23
N ASP A 264 -13.99 4.89 -11.99
CA ASP A 264 -12.83 4.02 -12.20
C ASP A 264 -11.80 4.63 -13.17
N VAL A 265 -12.25 5.50 -14.07
CA VAL A 265 -11.40 6.18 -15.05
C VAL A 265 -10.75 7.44 -14.49
N ALA A 266 -11.42 8.12 -13.56
CA ALA A 266 -11.00 9.42 -13.03
C ALA A 266 -9.58 9.41 -12.47
N ALA A 267 -9.19 8.36 -11.74
CA ALA A 267 -7.84 8.20 -11.21
C ALA A 267 -6.77 8.20 -12.32
N TYR A 268 -7.04 7.51 -13.43
CA TYR A 268 -6.11 7.43 -14.56
C TYR A 268 -6.04 8.72 -15.37
N VAL A 269 -7.15 9.44 -15.48
CA VAL A 269 -7.17 10.79 -16.10
C VAL A 269 -6.27 11.74 -15.33
N VAL A 270 -6.36 11.73 -13.98
CA VAL A 270 -5.47 12.55 -13.13
C VAL A 270 -4.00 12.19 -13.37
N VAL A 271 -3.66 10.90 -13.48
CA VAL A 271 -2.29 10.45 -13.80
C VAL A 271 -1.84 10.99 -15.14
N LEU A 272 -2.67 10.89 -16.20
CA LEU A 272 -2.31 11.37 -17.52
C LEU A 272 -2.03 12.89 -17.49
N ILE A 273 -2.91 13.67 -16.86
CA ILE A 273 -2.70 15.12 -16.70
C ILE A 273 -1.41 15.39 -15.92
N MET A 274 -1.17 14.64 -14.83
CA MET A 274 0.03 14.81 -14.03
C MET A 274 1.30 14.51 -14.82
N LEU A 275 1.32 13.43 -15.60
CA LEU A 275 2.49 13.07 -16.41
C LEU A 275 2.77 14.09 -17.52
N MET A 276 1.73 14.73 -18.07
CA MET A 276 1.87 15.80 -19.05
C MET A 276 2.45 17.08 -18.43
N VAL A 277 2.05 17.43 -17.20
CA VAL A 277 2.45 18.69 -16.53
C VAL A 277 3.74 18.52 -15.74
N LYS A 278 3.87 17.39 -15.01
CA LYS A 278 4.99 17.13 -14.10
C LYS A 278 5.34 15.62 -14.09
N PRO A 279 6.14 15.15 -15.07
CA PRO A 279 6.39 13.71 -15.27
C PRO A 279 7.04 13.00 -14.08
N ASN A 280 7.68 13.74 -13.15
CA ASN A 280 8.28 13.18 -11.93
C ASN A 280 7.28 13.06 -10.76
N GLY A 281 6.01 13.44 -10.95
CA GLY A 281 5.02 13.56 -9.88
C GLY A 281 5.19 14.84 -9.05
N LEU A 282 4.28 15.04 -8.07
CA LEU A 282 4.24 16.28 -7.26
C LEU A 282 5.52 16.51 -6.45
N PHE A 283 6.07 15.46 -5.85
CA PHE A 283 7.22 15.50 -4.94
C PHE A 283 8.39 14.65 -5.43
N GLY A 284 8.36 14.19 -6.70
CA GLY A 284 9.46 13.42 -7.27
C GLY A 284 10.72 14.25 -7.45
N GLU A 285 11.86 13.68 -7.11
CA GLU A 285 13.17 14.28 -7.39
C GLU A 285 13.46 14.26 -8.89
N LYS A 286 14.02 15.35 -9.42
CA LYS A 286 14.51 15.36 -10.79
C LYS A 286 15.69 14.39 -10.87
N LEU A 287 15.54 13.32 -11.62
CA LEU A 287 16.66 12.44 -11.96
C LEU A 287 17.72 13.30 -12.66
N ARG A 288 18.81 13.58 -11.98
CA ARG A 288 20.00 14.15 -12.63
C ARG A 288 20.46 13.10 -13.65
N LYS A 289 20.41 13.44 -14.95
CA LYS A 289 21.03 12.62 -15.98
C LYS A 289 22.46 12.38 -15.53
N LYS A 290 22.81 11.13 -15.29
CA LYS A 290 24.21 10.71 -15.18
C LYS A 290 24.81 10.97 -16.56
N VAL A 291 25.60 12.04 -16.68
CA VAL A 291 26.46 12.32 -17.82
C VAL A 291 27.66 11.38 -17.71
#